data_e7495184e918882bf669c7e58644ee57
#
_entry.id   e7495184e918882bf669c7e58644ee57
#
_cell.length_a   1.000
_cell.length_b   1.000
_cell.length_c   1.000
_cell.angle_alpha   90.00
_cell.angle_beta   90.00
_cell.angle_gamma   90.00
#
_symmetry.space_group_name_H-M   'P 1'
#
loop_
_entity.id
_entity.type
_entity.pdbx_description
1 polymer ?
#
loop_
_entity_poly.entity_id
_entity_poly.type
_entity_poly.pdbx_seq_one_letter_code
_entity_poly.pdbx_strand_id
1 'polypeptide(L)'
;MEEYAPKELAWEGDNVGLLVGSMEAEVKGIVFAVDVNLGAIDLAIKNNANLIISHHPVIFAPLKEVTDATPTGKVIYTAIKNDINIICAHTNLDAADEGVSQTLAEVAGLKNIYTPE
;
A
#
# COMPACT_ATOMS: atom_id res chain seq x y z
N MET A 1 -3.41 -10.29 -0.15
CA MET A 1 -3.84 -9.16 0.71
C MET A 1 -5.32 -9.22 1.07
N GLU A 2 -6.21 -9.54 0.15
CA GLU A 2 -7.65 -9.61 0.47
C GLU A 2 -8.01 -10.64 1.55
N GLU A 3 -7.33 -11.77 1.59
CA GLU A 3 -7.55 -12.78 2.63
C GLU A 3 -7.06 -12.30 4.00
N TYR A 4 -5.95 -11.59 4.04
CA TYR A 4 -5.35 -11.10 5.28
C TYR A 4 -6.00 -9.80 5.78
N ALA A 5 -6.19 -8.86 4.87
CA ALA A 5 -6.76 -7.54 5.16
C ALA A 5 -7.79 -7.17 4.08
N PRO A 6 -9.02 -7.70 4.18
CA PRO A 6 -10.07 -7.41 3.20
C PRO A 6 -10.37 -5.92 3.07
N LYS A 7 -10.70 -5.46 1.86
CA LYS A 7 -11.03 -4.05 1.59
C LYS A 7 -12.20 -3.55 2.44
N GLU A 8 -13.12 -4.43 2.78
CA GLU A 8 -14.29 -4.10 3.59
C GLU A 8 -13.93 -3.61 5.00
N LEU A 9 -12.73 -3.91 5.48
CA LEU A 9 -12.24 -3.43 6.78
C LEU A 9 -11.74 -1.99 6.72
N ALA A 10 -11.53 -1.43 5.52
CA ALA A 10 -11.07 -0.06 5.38
C ALA A 10 -12.14 0.94 5.81
N TRP A 11 -11.70 2.10 6.29
CA TRP A 11 -12.60 3.21 6.60
C TRP A 11 -13.29 3.70 5.33
N GLU A 12 -14.54 4.15 5.48
CA GLU A 12 -15.27 4.77 4.39
C GLU A 12 -14.48 5.98 3.85
N GLY A 13 -14.33 6.03 2.53
CA GLY A 13 -13.58 7.09 1.88
C GLY A 13 -12.08 6.84 1.76
N ASP A 14 -11.56 5.77 2.38
CA ASP A 14 -10.17 5.38 2.22
C ASP A 14 -9.94 4.74 0.84
N ASN A 15 -8.69 4.75 0.38
CA ASN A 15 -8.31 4.21 -0.93
C ASN A 15 -7.28 3.10 -0.76
N VAL A 16 -7.74 1.85 -0.79
CA VAL A 16 -6.92 0.66 -0.59
C VAL A 16 -7.04 -0.32 -1.76
N GLY A 17 -6.14 -1.29 -1.81
CA GLY A 17 -6.07 -2.29 -2.87
C GLY A 17 -5.07 -1.91 -3.95
N LEU A 18 -5.25 -2.42 -5.16
CA LEU A 18 -4.38 -2.09 -6.28
C LEU A 18 -4.67 -0.66 -6.76
N LEU A 19 -3.73 0.24 -6.55
CA LEU A 19 -3.87 1.65 -6.94
C LEU A 19 -3.17 1.97 -8.25
N VAL A 20 -2.09 1.25 -8.58
CA VAL A 20 -1.31 1.46 -9.80
C VAL A 20 -0.91 0.09 -10.35
N GLY A 21 -1.16 -0.13 -11.62
CA GLY A 21 -0.71 -1.33 -12.32
C GLY A 21 -1.84 -2.26 -12.74
N SER A 22 -1.52 -3.55 -12.87
CA SER A 22 -2.42 -4.58 -13.39
C SER A 22 -2.57 -5.73 -12.42
N MET A 23 -3.80 -6.20 -12.22
CA MET A 23 -4.09 -7.40 -11.44
C MET A 23 -3.54 -8.68 -12.09
N GLU A 24 -3.26 -8.62 -13.39
CA GLU A 24 -2.76 -9.78 -14.14
C GLU A 24 -1.23 -9.86 -14.16
N ALA A 25 -0.54 -8.88 -13.59
CA ALA A 25 0.92 -8.88 -13.55
C ALA A 25 1.45 -10.04 -12.71
N GLU A 26 2.46 -10.74 -13.23
CA GLU A 26 3.18 -11.75 -12.47
C GLU A 26 4.13 -11.09 -11.48
N VAL A 27 4.03 -11.44 -10.20
CA VAL A 27 4.88 -10.87 -9.16
C VAL A 27 6.26 -11.51 -9.22
N LYS A 28 7.29 -10.71 -9.43
CA LYS A 28 8.70 -11.13 -9.48
C LYS A 28 9.45 -10.84 -8.18
N GLY A 29 9.02 -9.85 -7.44
CA GLY A 29 9.59 -9.45 -6.16
C GLY A 29 8.74 -8.37 -5.54
N ILE A 30 8.83 -8.22 -4.23
CA ILE A 30 8.00 -7.29 -3.45
C ILE A 30 8.89 -6.39 -2.60
N VAL A 31 8.58 -5.09 -2.61
CA VAL A 31 9.13 -4.12 -1.67
C VAL A 31 8.00 -3.66 -0.75
N PHE A 32 8.25 -3.67 0.55
CA PHE A 32 7.34 -3.13 1.54
C PHE A 32 7.77 -1.72 1.93
N ALA A 33 6.84 -0.79 1.96
CA ALA A 33 7.13 0.60 2.31
C ALA A 33 5.96 1.20 3.09
N VAL A 34 6.25 2.14 3.98
CA VAL A 34 5.19 2.91 4.63
C VAL A 34 4.63 3.90 3.62
N ASP A 35 5.50 4.65 2.97
CA ASP A 35 5.14 5.62 1.93
C ASP A 35 5.76 5.24 0.61
N VAL A 36 5.05 5.48 -0.49
CA VAL A 36 5.59 5.30 -1.84
C VAL A 36 6.16 6.63 -2.31
N ASN A 37 7.48 6.67 -2.42
CA ASN A 37 8.23 7.81 -2.96
C ASN A 37 9.21 7.30 -4.02
N LEU A 38 9.99 8.21 -4.61
CA LEU A 38 10.98 7.82 -5.62
C LEU A 38 12.04 6.87 -5.07
N GLY A 39 12.36 6.99 -3.77
CA GLY A 39 13.30 6.06 -3.12
C GLY A 39 12.78 4.64 -3.08
N ALA A 40 11.48 4.45 -2.82
CA ALA A 40 10.85 3.13 -2.85
C ALA A 40 10.84 2.56 -4.28
N ILE A 41 10.58 3.39 -5.29
CA ILE A 41 10.65 2.99 -6.68
C ILE A 41 12.07 2.55 -7.07
N ASP A 42 13.08 3.33 -6.68
CA ASP A 42 14.48 2.99 -6.94
C ASP A 42 14.89 1.67 -6.27
N LEU A 43 14.44 1.44 -5.04
CA LEU A 43 14.70 0.20 -4.32
C LEU A 43 14.09 -0.99 -5.07
N ALA A 44 12.87 -0.85 -5.57
CA ALA A 44 12.20 -1.89 -6.35
C ALA A 44 12.99 -2.19 -7.63
N ILE A 45 13.42 -1.16 -8.35
CA ILE A 45 14.21 -1.33 -9.57
C ILE A 45 15.51 -2.07 -9.29
N LYS A 46 16.25 -1.68 -8.26
CA LYS A 46 17.51 -2.31 -7.88
C LYS A 46 17.36 -3.78 -7.52
N ASN A 47 16.24 -4.19 -6.98
CA ASN A 47 15.98 -5.55 -6.54
C ASN A 47 15.14 -6.36 -7.52
N ASN A 48 14.92 -5.86 -8.74
CA ASN A 48 14.06 -6.49 -9.74
C ASN A 48 12.66 -6.79 -9.20
N ALA A 49 12.17 -6.00 -8.26
CA ALA A 49 10.82 -6.09 -7.73
C ALA A 49 9.86 -5.32 -8.61
N ASN A 50 8.69 -5.87 -8.86
CA ASN A 50 7.66 -5.22 -9.67
C ASN A 50 6.37 -4.97 -8.89
N LEU A 51 6.43 -5.10 -7.58
CA LEU A 51 5.31 -4.81 -6.69
C LEU A 51 5.81 -4.07 -5.46
N ILE A 52 5.13 -2.98 -5.13
CA ILE A 52 5.30 -2.28 -3.85
C ILE A 52 4.02 -2.45 -3.08
N ILE A 53 4.12 -2.92 -1.85
CA ILE A 53 3.00 -2.94 -0.90
C ILE A 53 3.26 -1.84 0.10
N SER A 54 2.39 -0.82 0.11
CA SER A 54 2.53 0.34 0.98
C SER A 54 1.44 0.39 2.05
N HIS A 55 1.74 1.05 3.16
CA HIS A 55 0.73 1.31 4.19
C HIS A 55 -0.08 2.56 3.83
N HIS A 56 0.58 3.65 3.48
CA HIS A 56 -0.12 4.87 3.06
C HIS A 56 -0.43 4.82 1.56
N PRO A 57 -1.64 5.24 1.14
CA PRO A 57 -1.99 5.22 -0.27
C PRO A 57 -1.22 6.27 -1.07
N VAL A 58 -0.65 5.86 -2.20
CA VAL A 58 0.02 6.80 -3.12
C VAL A 58 -1.00 7.74 -3.77
N ILE A 59 -2.25 7.30 -3.89
CA ILE A 59 -3.37 8.11 -4.33
C ILE A 59 -4.42 8.08 -3.23
N PHE A 60 -4.58 9.18 -2.50
CA PHE A 60 -5.64 9.29 -1.49
C PHE A 60 -6.87 9.97 -2.06
N ALA A 61 -6.70 11.14 -2.67
CA ALA A 61 -7.77 11.87 -3.36
C ALA A 61 -7.70 11.61 -4.87
N PRO A 62 -8.85 11.69 -5.58
CA PRO A 62 -8.83 11.52 -7.03
C PRO A 62 -7.86 12.46 -7.72
N LEU A 63 -7.11 11.93 -8.69
CA LEU A 63 -6.16 12.70 -9.49
C LEU A 63 -6.82 13.16 -10.79
N LYS A 64 -6.56 14.40 -11.18
CA LYS A 64 -7.02 14.95 -12.46
C LYS A 64 -6.03 14.67 -13.59
N GLU A 65 -4.76 14.47 -13.23
CA GLU A 65 -3.70 14.21 -14.20
C GLU A 65 -2.59 13.38 -13.55
N VAL A 66 -1.85 12.66 -14.36
CA VAL A 66 -0.64 11.95 -13.95
C VAL A 66 0.49 12.43 -14.86
N THR A 67 1.31 13.32 -14.33
CA THR A 67 2.45 13.89 -15.04
C THR A 67 3.64 13.99 -14.08
N ASP A 68 4.80 14.30 -14.60
CA ASP A 68 5.99 14.54 -13.79
C ASP A 68 6.03 15.95 -13.16
N ALA A 69 4.98 16.74 -13.37
CA ALA A 69 4.89 18.10 -12.84
C ALA A 69 4.53 18.16 -11.36
N THR A 70 3.95 17.09 -10.80
CA THR A 70 3.60 17.01 -9.37
C THR A 70 4.37 15.87 -8.70
N PRO A 71 4.62 15.94 -7.36
CA PRO A 71 5.32 14.84 -6.66
C PRO A 71 4.60 13.49 -6.80
N THR A 72 3.30 13.45 -6.55
CA THR A 72 2.49 12.22 -6.67
C THR A 72 2.45 11.71 -8.11
N GLY A 73 2.22 12.62 -9.06
CA GLY A 73 2.18 12.26 -10.48
C GLY A 73 3.52 11.70 -10.96
N LYS A 74 4.63 12.27 -10.51
CA LYS A 74 5.97 11.80 -10.86
C LYS A 74 6.24 10.39 -10.34
N VAL A 75 5.83 10.08 -9.11
CA VAL A 75 5.96 8.74 -8.52
C VAL A 75 5.16 7.72 -9.34
N ILE A 76 3.90 8.02 -9.63
CA ILE A 76 3.02 7.13 -10.40
C ILE A 76 3.54 6.93 -11.82
N TYR A 77 3.92 8.02 -12.48
CA TYR A 77 4.48 7.97 -13.85
C TYR A 77 5.73 7.09 -13.89
N THR A 78 6.63 7.26 -12.93
CA THR A 78 7.87 6.48 -12.84
C THR A 78 7.57 5.00 -12.56
N ALA A 79 6.61 4.71 -11.69
CA ALA A 79 6.20 3.33 -11.41
C ALA A 79 5.66 2.64 -12.66
N ILE A 80 4.74 3.28 -13.37
CA ILE A 80 4.16 2.72 -14.60
C ILE A 80 5.24 2.51 -15.67
N LYS A 81 6.13 3.48 -15.84
CA LYS A 81 7.20 3.40 -16.82
C LYS A 81 8.16 2.24 -16.56
N ASN A 82 8.31 1.83 -15.32
CA ASN A 82 9.19 0.72 -14.91
C ASN A 82 8.42 -0.56 -14.60
N ASP A 83 7.16 -0.66 -15.00
CA ASP A 83 6.29 -1.82 -14.79
C ASP A 83 6.16 -2.22 -13.31
N ILE A 84 6.10 -1.23 -12.43
CA ILE A 84 5.93 -1.45 -11.00
C ILE A 84 4.47 -1.24 -10.61
N ASN A 85 3.90 -2.25 -9.95
CA ASN A 85 2.54 -2.22 -9.43
C ASN A 85 2.57 -1.76 -7.97
N ILE A 86 1.53 -1.06 -7.52
CA ILE A 86 1.45 -0.54 -6.16
C ILE A 86 0.12 -0.96 -5.54
N ILE A 87 0.20 -1.70 -4.44
CA ILE A 87 -0.95 -2.09 -3.61
C ILE A 87 -0.85 -1.34 -2.29
N CYS A 88 -1.99 -0.80 -1.84
CA CYS A 88 -2.09 -0.15 -0.55
C CYS A 88 -2.89 -1.01 0.43
N ALA A 89 -2.33 -1.20 1.63
CA ALA A 89 -3.01 -1.80 2.77
C ALA A 89 -2.94 -0.79 3.92
N HIS A 90 -3.95 0.04 4.05
CA HIS A 90 -4.01 1.17 4.99
C HIS A 90 -4.93 0.85 6.17
N THR A 91 -6.11 1.47 6.23
CA THR A 91 -7.03 1.24 7.36
C THR A 91 -7.60 -0.17 7.40
N ASN A 92 -7.68 -0.86 6.27
CA ASN A 92 -8.04 -2.27 6.23
C ASN A 92 -7.00 -3.15 6.95
N LEU A 93 -5.71 -2.84 6.82
CA LEU A 93 -4.65 -3.55 7.55
C LEU A 93 -4.66 -3.19 9.04
N ASP A 94 -4.93 -1.93 9.38
CA ASP A 94 -5.05 -1.50 10.78
C ASP A 94 -6.15 -2.28 11.50
N ALA A 95 -7.26 -2.55 10.85
CA ALA A 95 -8.42 -3.24 11.41
C ALA A 95 -8.34 -4.76 11.29
N ALA A 96 -7.41 -5.32 10.51
CA ALA A 96 -7.30 -6.75 10.30
C ALA A 96 -6.82 -7.48 11.54
N ASP A 97 -7.23 -8.75 11.68
CA ASP A 97 -6.63 -9.65 12.65
C ASP A 97 -5.14 -9.78 12.36
N GLU A 98 -4.30 -9.69 13.38
CA GLU A 98 -2.83 -9.67 13.25
C GLU A 98 -2.32 -8.51 12.38
N GLY A 99 -3.14 -7.45 12.20
CA GLY A 99 -2.75 -6.24 11.50
C GLY A 99 -1.98 -5.25 12.38
N VAL A 100 -1.91 -3.99 11.96
CA VAL A 100 -1.12 -2.95 12.65
C VAL A 100 -1.61 -2.70 14.06
N SER A 101 -2.92 -2.49 14.25
CA SER A 101 -3.48 -2.21 15.58
C SER A 101 -3.29 -3.37 16.54
N GLN A 102 -3.54 -4.59 16.08
CA GLN A 102 -3.34 -5.80 16.87
C GLN A 102 -1.86 -5.96 17.25
N THR A 103 -0.96 -5.82 16.30
CA THR A 103 0.48 -5.95 16.53
C THR A 103 0.98 -4.88 17.50
N LEU A 104 0.52 -3.64 17.34
CA LEU A 104 0.90 -2.54 18.24
C LEU A 104 0.45 -2.84 19.68
N ALA A 105 -0.77 -3.34 19.87
CA ALA A 105 -1.29 -3.70 21.16
C ALA A 105 -0.47 -4.83 21.81
N GLU A 106 -0.09 -5.85 21.04
CA GLU A 106 0.75 -6.95 21.51
C GLU A 106 2.15 -6.49 21.93
N VAL A 107 2.78 -5.61 21.13
CA VAL A 107 4.08 -5.02 21.44
C VAL A 107 4.01 -4.21 22.75
N ALA A 108 2.90 -3.52 23.00
CA ALA A 108 2.68 -2.79 24.24
C ALA A 108 2.38 -3.69 25.47
N GLY A 109 2.29 -5.01 25.27
CA GLY A 109 2.07 -5.96 26.34
C GLY A 109 0.60 -6.12 26.77
N LEU A 110 -0.32 -5.65 25.95
CA LEU A 110 -1.75 -5.76 26.23
C LEU A 110 -2.25 -7.19 25.98
N LYS A 111 -3.26 -7.58 26.76
CA LYS A 111 -3.90 -8.91 26.67
C LYS A 111 -5.40 -8.73 26.49
N ASN A 112 -6.06 -9.79 25.98
CA ASN A 112 -7.50 -9.79 25.74
C ASN A 112 -7.92 -8.63 24.84
N ILE A 113 -7.21 -8.52 23.69
CA ILE A 113 -7.37 -7.43 22.74
C ILE A 113 -8.62 -7.65 21.90
N TYR A 114 -9.48 -6.64 21.80
CA TYR A 114 -10.65 -6.67 20.93
C TYR A 114 -11.01 -5.26 20.48
N THR A 115 -11.67 -5.17 19.33
CA THR A 115 -12.07 -3.91 18.75
C THR A 115 -13.31 -3.36 19.45
N PRO A 116 -13.36 -2.08 19.80
CA PRO A 116 -14.57 -1.46 20.33
C PRO A 116 -15.70 -1.50 19.29
N GLU A 117 -16.91 -1.69 19.76
CA GLU A 117 -18.10 -1.61 18.90
C GLU A 117 -18.52 -0.17 18.63
#